data_f8b32f7aca35a7234ba003b8c5306f58
#
_entry.id   f8b32f7aca35a7234ba003b8c5306f58
#
_cell.length_a   1.000
_cell.length_b   1.000
_cell.length_c   1.000
_cell.angle_alpha   90.00
_cell.angle_beta   90.00
_cell.angle_gamma   90.00
#
_symmetry.space_group_name_H-M   'P 1'
#
loop_
_entity.id
_entity.type
_entity.pdbx_description
1 polymer ?
#
loop_
_entity_poly.entity_id
_entity_poly.type
_entity_poly.pdbx_seq_one_letter_code
_entity_poly.pdbx_strand_id
1 'polypeptide(L)'
;LQGDWEGLYKEVKQMKTACGKAHLKTILATGELPTYTEVYAASMVCMMAGADFIKTSTGKETVNATLPVGLVMVRAIRDYFEYTGIKVGFKPAGGIRTAKDAVCWIVLMMEELGEEWTHPNLFRIGASSVLADIERQLYHGTTGRYHG
;
A
#
# COMPACT_ATOMS: atom_id res chain seq x y z
N LEU A 1 -13.02 -14.61 -0.82
CA LEU A 1 -14.15 -14.10 -0.03
C LEU A 1 -14.89 -15.20 0.75
N GLN A 2 -14.30 -16.40 0.84
CA GLN A 2 -14.88 -17.53 1.58
C GLN A 2 -14.39 -17.61 3.03
N GLY A 3 -13.58 -16.62 3.50
CA GLY A 3 -12.99 -16.64 4.83
C GLY A 3 -11.89 -17.70 5.02
N ASP A 4 -11.36 -18.24 3.93
CA ASP A 4 -10.27 -19.24 3.98
C ASP A 4 -8.91 -18.57 4.25
N TRP A 5 -8.72 -18.12 5.47
CA TRP A 5 -7.49 -17.47 5.92
C TRP A 5 -6.29 -18.43 5.94
N GLU A 6 -6.52 -19.71 6.23
CA GLU A 6 -5.48 -20.72 6.22
C GLU A 6 -4.98 -20.99 4.80
N GLY A 7 -5.88 -21.08 3.81
CA GLY A 7 -5.54 -21.21 2.40
C GLY A 7 -4.73 -20.01 1.91
N LEU A 8 -5.17 -18.79 2.23
CA LEU A 8 -4.45 -17.57 1.90
C LEU A 8 -3.03 -17.56 2.49
N TYR A 9 -2.89 -17.93 3.77
CA TYR A 9 -1.59 -18.02 4.43
C TYR A 9 -0.65 -19.01 3.71
N LYS A 10 -1.14 -20.22 3.42
CA LYS A 10 -0.35 -21.27 2.76
C LYS A 10 0.12 -20.84 1.37
N GLU A 11 -0.78 -20.24 0.58
CA GLU A 11 -0.48 -19.76 -0.77
C GLU A 11 0.61 -18.67 -0.74
N VAL A 12 0.42 -17.62 0.06
CA VAL A 12 1.40 -16.53 0.20
C VAL A 12 2.74 -17.04 0.73
N LYS A 13 2.72 -17.99 1.67
CA LYS A 13 3.93 -18.62 2.20
C LYS A 13 4.70 -19.39 1.14
N GLN A 14 4.01 -20.12 0.26
CA GLN A 14 4.63 -20.81 -0.87
C GLN A 14 5.23 -19.82 -1.86
N MET A 15 4.50 -18.75 -2.20
CA MET A 15 5.00 -17.68 -3.06
C MET A 15 6.27 -17.04 -2.48
N LYS A 16 6.27 -16.72 -1.18
CA LYS A 16 7.45 -16.13 -0.51
C LYS A 16 8.64 -17.09 -0.54
N THR A 17 8.41 -18.36 -0.32
CA THR A 17 9.46 -19.38 -0.42
C THR A 17 10.07 -19.43 -1.82
N ALA A 18 9.23 -19.39 -2.85
CA ALA A 18 9.67 -19.36 -4.26
C ALA A 18 10.43 -18.08 -4.62
N CYS A 19 10.12 -16.94 -3.98
CA CYS A 19 10.84 -15.68 -4.18
C CYS A 19 12.29 -15.70 -3.66
N GLY A 20 12.64 -16.61 -2.75
CA GLY A 20 13.95 -16.67 -2.12
C GLY A 20 14.30 -15.34 -1.45
N LYS A 21 15.34 -14.67 -1.93
CA LYS A 21 15.80 -13.36 -1.41
C LYS A 21 15.04 -12.17 -1.99
N ALA A 22 14.20 -12.38 -3.02
CA ALA A 22 13.43 -11.30 -3.62
C ALA A 22 12.25 -10.89 -2.70
N HIS A 23 11.86 -9.62 -2.81
CA HIS A 23 10.71 -9.11 -2.08
C HIS A 23 9.40 -9.59 -2.71
N LEU A 24 8.52 -10.11 -1.89
CA LEU A 24 7.13 -10.42 -2.25
C LEU A 24 6.23 -9.25 -1.89
N LYS A 25 5.43 -8.80 -2.85
CA LYS A 25 4.38 -7.81 -2.64
C LYS A 25 3.03 -8.43 -2.96
N THR A 26 2.21 -8.65 -1.93
CA THR A 26 0.87 -9.19 -2.07
C THR A 26 -0.12 -8.10 -2.44
N ILE A 27 -1.01 -8.39 -3.40
CA ILE A 27 -2.10 -7.49 -3.80
C ILE A 27 -3.38 -8.03 -3.19
N LEU A 28 -4.02 -7.23 -2.33
CA LEU A 28 -5.20 -7.68 -1.57
C LEU A 28 -6.52 -7.52 -2.33
N ALA A 29 -6.54 -6.76 -3.43
CA ALA A 29 -7.77 -6.41 -4.16
C ALA A 29 -8.85 -5.87 -3.20
N THR A 30 -8.49 -4.85 -2.43
CA THR A 30 -9.28 -4.34 -1.30
C THR A 30 -10.70 -3.87 -1.67
N GLY A 31 -10.93 -3.55 -2.94
CA GLY A 31 -12.27 -3.21 -3.44
C GLY A 31 -13.23 -4.40 -3.50
N GLU A 32 -12.70 -5.62 -3.47
CA GLU A 32 -13.47 -6.87 -3.47
C GLU A 32 -13.73 -7.41 -2.04
N LEU A 33 -13.09 -6.81 -1.03
CA LEU A 33 -13.27 -7.20 0.37
C LEU A 33 -14.44 -6.41 0.97
N PRO A 34 -15.48 -7.08 1.49
CA PRO A 34 -16.74 -6.42 1.86
C PRO A 34 -16.64 -5.54 3.11
N THR A 35 -15.65 -5.78 3.97
CA THR A 35 -15.52 -5.03 5.24
C THR A 35 -14.08 -4.63 5.55
N TYR A 36 -13.91 -3.59 6.34
CA TYR A 36 -12.59 -3.20 6.86
C TYR A 36 -11.96 -4.27 7.75
N THR A 37 -12.77 -5.07 8.44
CA THR A 37 -12.30 -6.21 9.24
C THR A 37 -11.61 -7.24 8.34
N GLU A 38 -12.15 -7.52 7.16
CA GLU A 38 -11.53 -8.44 6.20
C GLU A 38 -10.29 -7.85 5.55
N VAL A 39 -10.27 -6.55 5.28
CA VAL A 39 -9.05 -5.86 4.83
C VAL A 39 -7.94 -5.97 5.87
N TYR A 40 -8.25 -5.77 7.15
CA TYR A 40 -7.30 -5.91 8.24
C TYR A 40 -6.80 -7.37 8.35
N ALA A 41 -7.72 -8.34 8.38
CA ALA A 41 -7.39 -9.77 8.49
C ALA A 41 -6.51 -10.23 7.30
N ALA A 42 -6.87 -9.87 6.06
CA ALA A 42 -6.08 -10.19 4.87
C ALA A 42 -4.67 -9.57 4.95
N SER A 43 -4.57 -8.32 5.42
CA SER A 43 -3.28 -7.65 5.62
C SER A 43 -2.41 -8.42 6.61
N MET A 44 -2.96 -8.77 7.79
CA MET A 44 -2.25 -9.53 8.82
C MET A 44 -1.80 -10.90 8.31
N VAL A 45 -2.69 -11.66 7.68
CA VAL A 45 -2.37 -13.00 7.16
C VAL A 45 -1.26 -12.95 6.12
N CYS A 46 -1.28 -11.98 5.19
CA CYS A 46 -0.23 -11.83 4.21
C CYS A 46 1.13 -11.48 4.84
N MET A 47 1.15 -10.59 5.84
CA MET A 47 2.37 -10.25 6.57
C MET A 47 2.92 -11.43 7.37
N MET A 48 2.06 -12.17 8.08
CA MET A 48 2.43 -13.40 8.79
C MET A 48 2.99 -14.48 7.87
N ALA A 49 2.51 -14.55 6.63
CA ALA A 49 3.02 -15.46 5.61
C ALA A 49 4.36 -15.02 5.00
N GLY A 50 4.84 -13.81 5.32
CA GLY A 50 6.16 -13.30 4.94
C GLY A 50 6.14 -12.31 3.77
N ALA A 51 5.02 -11.67 3.48
CA ALA A 51 4.98 -10.58 2.51
C ALA A 51 5.86 -9.41 2.98
N ASP A 52 6.72 -8.90 2.11
CA ASP A 52 7.56 -7.73 2.39
C ASP A 52 6.81 -6.41 2.15
N PHE A 53 5.76 -6.47 1.33
CA PHE A 53 4.84 -5.37 1.06
C PHE A 53 3.41 -5.88 0.95
N ILE A 54 2.46 -5.07 1.43
CA ILE A 54 1.05 -5.22 1.09
C ILE A 54 0.61 -4.08 0.17
N LYS A 55 -0.22 -4.39 -0.82
CA LYS A 55 -0.68 -3.45 -1.83
C LYS A 55 -2.21 -3.50 -1.91
N THR A 56 -2.85 -2.35 -2.07
CA THR A 56 -4.31 -2.26 -2.11
C THR A 56 -4.93 -3.05 -3.27
N SER A 57 -4.55 -2.70 -4.50
CA SER A 57 -5.21 -3.17 -5.73
C SER A 57 -4.27 -3.13 -6.94
N THR A 58 -4.72 -3.67 -8.07
CA THR A 58 -3.97 -3.61 -9.34
C THR A 58 -4.10 -2.25 -10.03
N GLY A 59 -5.15 -1.50 -9.72
CA GLY A 59 -5.55 -0.28 -10.42
C GLY A 59 -6.58 -0.54 -11.53
N LYS A 60 -7.07 -1.77 -11.66
CA LYS A 60 -8.04 -2.21 -12.68
C LYS A 60 -9.40 -2.60 -12.09
N GLU A 61 -9.51 -2.70 -10.78
CA GLU A 61 -10.75 -2.97 -10.06
C GLU A 61 -11.70 -1.77 -10.14
N THR A 62 -12.99 -2.00 -9.88
CA THR A 62 -14.01 -0.94 -9.80
C THR A 62 -13.70 0.04 -8.68
N VAL A 63 -13.29 -0.49 -7.51
CA VAL A 63 -12.84 0.31 -6.37
C VAL A 63 -11.36 -0.04 -6.10
N ASN A 64 -10.51 0.97 -6.13
CA ASN A 64 -9.08 0.80 -5.90
C ASN A 64 -8.64 1.40 -4.55
N ALA A 65 -7.47 2.06 -4.49
CA ALA A 65 -6.98 2.65 -3.25
C ALA A 65 -7.89 3.79 -2.78
N THR A 66 -8.35 3.70 -1.53
CA THR A 66 -9.01 4.79 -0.81
C THR A 66 -8.29 5.05 0.51
N LEU A 67 -8.30 6.29 0.99
CA LEU A 67 -7.63 6.61 2.26
C LEU A 67 -8.19 5.82 3.46
N PRO A 68 -9.52 5.59 3.60
CA PRO A 68 -10.02 4.74 4.69
C PRO A 68 -9.49 3.32 4.66
N VAL A 69 -9.45 2.68 3.48
CA VAL A 69 -8.84 1.34 3.32
C VAL A 69 -7.36 1.38 3.61
N GLY A 70 -6.65 2.40 3.11
CA GLY A 70 -5.24 2.61 3.41
C GLY A 70 -4.97 2.73 4.90
N LEU A 71 -5.79 3.49 5.63
CA LEU A 71 -5.69 3.63 7.07
C LEU A 71 -5.77 2.26 7.79
N VAL A 72 -6.71 1.41 7.38
CA VAL A 72 -6.85 0.06 7.95
C VAL A 72 -5.59 -0.77 7.70
N MET A 73 -5.07 -0.76 6.46
CA MET A 73 -3.87 -1.51 6.10
C MET A 73 -2.62 -1.00 6.84
N VAL A 74 -2.48 0.31 6.95
CA VAL A 74 -1.34 0.94 7.64
C VAL A 74 -1.38 0.64 9.14
N ARG A 75 -2.56 0.62 9.76
CA ARG A 75 -2.73 0.19 11.16
C ARG A 75 -2.42 -1.28 11.35
N ALA A 76 -2.79 -2.14 10.41
CA ALA A 76 -2.38 -3.54 10.43
C ALA A 76 -0.85 -3.68 10.36
N ILE A 77 -0.15 -2.86 9.57
CA ILE A 77 1.32 -2.82 9.53
C ILE A 77 1.90 -2.38 10.87
N ARG A 78 1.33 -1.35 11.50
CA ARG A 78 1.75 -0.88 12.81
C ARG A 78 1.62 -1.98 13.85
N ASP A 79 0.45 -2.58 13.96
CA ASP A 79 0.17 -3.62 14.93
C ASP A 79 1.09 -4.84 14.69
N TYR A 80 1.31 -5.23 13.44
CA TYR A 80 2.24 -6.32 13.10
C TYR A 80 3.67 -5.99 13.52
N PHE A 81 4.13 -4.76 13.29
CA PHE A 81 5.46 -4.31 13.71
C PHE A 81 5.60 -4.28 15.25
N GLU A 82 4.58 -3.80 15.96
CA GLU A 82 4.58 -3.79 17.43
C GLU A 82 4.70 -5.19 18.02
N TYR A 83 4.05 -6.20 17.40
CA TYR A 83 4.11 -7.59 17.87
C TYR A 83 5.38 -8.34 17.45
N THR A 84 5.96 -8.04 16.29
CA THR A 84 7.01 -8.88 15.69
C THR A 84 8.35 -8.19 15.54
N GLY A 85 8.40 -6.85 15.56
CA GLY A 85 9.56 -6.06 15.18
C GLY A 85 9.87 -6.07 13.67
N ILE A 86 9.03 -6.71 12.85
CA ILE A 86 9.25 -6.84 11.40
C ILE A 86 8.56 -5.69 10.66
N LYS A 87 9.35 -4.93 9.90
CA LYS A 87 8.83 -3.84 9.06
C LYS A 87 8.31 -4.38 7.74
N VAL A 88 7.06 -4.09 7.44
CA VAL A 88 6.42 -4.41 6.15
C VAL A 88 6.06 -3.10 5.44
N GLY A 89 6.30 -3.05 4.14
CA GLY A 89 6.02 -1.86 3.34
C GLY A 89 4.56 -1.80 2.86
N PHE A 90 4.14 -0.59 2.50
CA PHE A 90 2.81 -0.31 1.96
C PHE A 90 2.88 0.24 0.55
N LYS A 91 1.95 -0.20 -0.32
CA LYS A 91 1.81 0.36 -1.66
C LYS A 91 0.33 0.62 -2.00
N PRO A 92 -0.19 1.85 -1.79
CA PRO A 92 -1.47 2.22 -2.38
C PRO A 92 -1.35 2.25 -3.91
N ALA A 93 -2.37 1.79 -4.62
CA ALA A 93 -2.39 1.77 -6.08
C ALA A 93 -3.80 1.88 -6.64
N GLY A 94 -3.92 2.63 -7.74
CA GLY A 94 -5.17 2.89 -8.44
C GLY A 94 -5.92 4.11 -7.90
N GLY A 95 -6.32 5.00 -8.81
CA GLY A 95 -7.05 6.23 -8.47
C GLY A 95 -6.18 7.42 -8.05
N ILE A 96 -4.88 7.24 -7.84
CA ILE A 96 -3.94 8.30 -7.45
C ILE A 96 -3.45 8.99 -8.72
N ARG A 97 -3.82 10.26 -8.91
CA ARG A 97 -3.59 10.97 -10.17
C ARG A 97 -2.87 12.29 -10.02
N THR A 98 -2.96 12.92 -8.86
CA THR A 98 -2.43 14.26 -8.61
C THR A 98 -1.34 14.26 -7.54
N ALA A 99 -0.50 15.29 -7.55
CA ALA A 99 0.49 15.54 -6.49
C ALA A 99 -0.21 15.66 -5.12
N LYS A 100 -1.40 16.28 -5.08
CA LYS A 100 -2.21 16.38 -3.87
C LYS A 100 -2.61 15.00 -3.33
N ASP A 101 -3.06 14.09 -4.21
CA ASP A 101 -3.38 12.72 -3.79
C ASP A 101 -2.14 12.05 -3.19
N ALA A 102 -0.97 12.17 -3.85
CA ALA A 102 0.27 11.59 -3.37
C ALA A 102 0.67 12.13 -1.98
N VAL A 103 0.51 13.45 -1.76
CA VAL A 103 0.77 14.07 -0.44
C VAL A 103 -0.16 13.50 0.63
N CYS A 104 -1.46 13.31 0.34
CA CYS A 104 -2.38 12.70 1.31
C CYS A 104 -1.92 11.29 1.74
N TRP A 105 -1.38 10.50 0.82
CA TRP A 105 -0.84 9.18 1.13
C TRP A 105 0.45 9.25 1.96
N ILE A 106 1.33 10.22 1.67
CA ILE A 106 2.54 10.45 2.48
C ILE A 106 2.16 10.88 3.90
N VAL A 107 1.22 11.80 4.04
CA VAL A 107 0.73 12.25 5.35
C VAL A 107 0.14 11.09 6.14
N LEU A 108 -0.67 10.23 5.52
CA LEU A 108 -1.21 9.03 6.17
C LEU A 108 -0.08 8.13 6.73
N MET A 109 0.97 7.91 5.95
CA MET A 109 2.12 7.11 6.40
C MET A 109 2.86 7.76 7.57
N MET A 110 3.09 9.08 7.50
CA MET A 110 3.79 9.83 8.55
C MET A 110 3.01 9.82 9.86
N GLU A 111 1.70 10.06 9.81
CA GLU A 111 0.84 10.14 10.99
C GLU A 111 0.66 8.78 11.68
N GLU A 112 0.54 7.69 10.94
CA GLU A 112 0.24 6.37 11.50
C GLU A 112 1.50 5.53 11.81
N LEU A 113 2.59 5.71 11.06
CA LEU A 113 3.80 4.88 11.16
C LEU A 113 5.09 5.68 11.41
N GLY A 114 5.06 7.00 11.23
CA GLY A 114 6.23 7.87 11.37
C GLY A 114 7.03 8.03 10.06
N GLU A 115 7.96 9.00 10.09
CA GLU A 115 8.75 9.42 8.94
C GLU A 115 9.56 8.27 8.31
N GLU A 116 10.04 7.35 9.12
CA GLU A 116 10.83 6.20 8.67
C GLU A 116 10.10 5.35 7.61
N TRP A 117 8.76 5.23 7.72
CA TRP A 117 7.97 4.50 6.73
C TRP A 117 7.71 5.25 5.43
N THR A 118 8.11 6.50 5.29
CA THR A 118 8.00 7.23 4.01
C THR A 118 9.14 6.93 3.04
N HIS A 119 10.17 6.20 3.48
CA HIS A 119 11.30 5.83 2.64
C HIS A 119 10.90 4.81 1.55
N PRO A 120 11.48 4.86 0.32
CA PRO A 120 11.12 3.97 -0.79
C PRO A 120 11.23 2.47 -0.52
N ASN A 121 11.98 2.07 0.51
CA ASN A 121 12.06 0.67 0.95
C ASN A 121 10.78 0.19 1.65
N LEU A 122 9.95 1.11 2.18
CA LEU A 122 8.74 0.80 2.94
C LEU A 122 7.48 1.45 2.38
N PHE A 123 7.61 2.44 1.48
CA PHE A 123 6.48 3.12 0.88
C PHE A 123 6.66 3.32 -0.62
N ARG A 124 5.62 3.02 -1.40
CA ARG A 124 5.59 3.25 -2.84
C ARG A 124 4.17 3.57 -3.28
N ILE A 125 4.02 4.46 -4.24
CA ILE A 125 2.74 4.78 -4.87
C ILE A 125 2.65 4.08 -6.22
N GLY A 126 1.55 3.37 -6.45
CA GLY A 126 1.24 2.75 -7.74
C GLY A 126 0.32 3.65 -8.56
N ALA A 127 0.89 4.37 -9.52
CA ALA A 127 0.17 5.30 -10.37
C ALA A 127 0.77 5.34 -11.77
N SER A 128 -0.02 5.76 -12.77
CA SER A 128 0.44 5.92 -14.16
C SER A 128 0.67 7.38 -14.55
N SER A 129 -0.03 8.34 -13.92
CA SER A 129 -0.04 9.74 -14.34
C SER A 129 0.42 10.74 -13.28
N VAL A 130 0.59 10.32 -12.04
CA VAL A 130 0.92 11.22 -10.92
C VAL A 130 2.24 11.95 -11.11
N LEU A 131 3.23 11.33 -11.78
CA LEU A 131 4.54 11.93 -12.01
C LEU A 131 4.44 13.22 -12.84
N ALA A 132 3.67 13.20 -13.91
CA ALA A 132 3.47 14.38 -14.74
C ALA A 132 2.82 15.54 -13.97
N ASP A 133 1.88 15.25 -13.06
CA ASP A 133 1.30 16.29 -12.22
C ASP A 133 2.30 16.82 -11.18
N ILE A 134 3.12 15.96 -10.58
CA ILE A 134 4.18 16.38 -9.67
C ILE A 134 5.18 17.30 -10.37
N GLU A 135 5.64 16.92 -11.57
CA GLU A 135 6.55 17.74 -12.39
C GLU A 135 5.93 19.11 -12.70
N ARG A 136 4.65 19.14 -13.06
CA ARG A 136 3.91 20.38 -13.32
C ARG A 136 3.81 21.27 -12.09
N GLN A 137 3.55 20.70 -10.90
CA GLN A 137 3.48 21.46 -9.65
C GLN A 137 4.86 22.00 -9.24
N LEU A 138 5.92 21.23 -9.41
CA LEU A 138 7.29 21.67 -9.14
C LEU A 138 7.71 22.81 -10.09
N TYR A 139 7.40 22.67 -11.37
CA TYR A 139 7.65 23.74 -12.36
C TYR A 139 6.91 25.03 -12.00
N HIS A 140 5.63 24.93 -11.65
CA HIS A 140 4.85 26.09 -11.19
C HIS A 140 5.46 26.72 -9.93
N GLY A 141 5.85 25.91 -8.95
CA GLY A 141 6.46 26.40 -7.71
C GLY A 141 7.78 27.16 -7.92
N THR A 142 8.53 26.81 -8.96
CA THR A 142 9.81 27.46 -9.28
C THR A 142 9.69 28.66 -10.23
N THR A 143 8.71 28.65 -11.13
CA THR A 143 8.60 29.65 -12.20
C THR A 143 7.40 30.58 -12.07
N GLY A 144 6.43 30.25 -11.21
CA GLY A 144 5.13 30.93 -11.10
C GLY A 144 4.19 30.67 -12.27
N ARG A 145 4.53 29.75 -13.18
CA ARG A 145 3.74 29.43 -14.40
C ARG A 145 3.52 27.94 -14.53
N TYR A 146 2.35 27.52 -15.02
CA TYR A 146 2.14 26.13 -15.43
C TYR A 146 2.75 25.87 -16.81
N HIS A 147 3.41 24.75 -16.94
CA HIS A 147 3.82 24.24 -18.25
C HIS A 147 2.57 23.74 -18.98
N GLY A 148 2.38 24.19 -20.24
CA GLY A 148 1.28 23.76 -21.09
C GLY A 148 1.44 22.34 -21.61
#